data_c06cc6a169127b7ef094d98409336ebf
#
_entry.id   c06cc6a169127b7ef094d98409336ebf
#
_cell.length_a   1.000
_cell.length_b   1.000
_cell.length_c   1.000
_cell.angle_alpha   90.00
_cell.angle_beta   90.00
_cell.angle_gamma   90.00
#
_symmetry.space_group_name_H-M   'P 1'
#
loop_
_entity.id
_entity.type
_entity.pdbx_description
1 polymer ?
#
loop_
_entity_poly.entity_id
_entity_poly.type
_entity_poly.pdbx_seq_one_letter_code
_entity_poly.pdbx_strand_id
1 'polypeptide(L)'
;HLTNPLSLLQNINSVAAWMDLSIQLLFEVPCVDRAIQYGRLGDFYYEHYSQFTTQSFTRMLTRAQVHLLTLGHGYDGEVVYAFSRTQNHADQLLRLHSALKFRAAAKESPGRMAGQLEALCTSKTRVAIWGGVGKCAAFLNTYGLDAERFPLVVDSDAGKAGTFVPGTGQEIQNCSILRHSPVDVIIIPAQWRAKDIVKEITAMGLDCKVLIEHEGVLVDYENDAHPYRKRQEDGTTKNSQG
;
A
#
# COMPACT_ATOMS: atom_id res chain seq x y z
N HIS A 1 19.54 33.00 2.11
CA HIS A 1 19.66 34.09 3.08
C HIS A 1 18.44 34.25 4.01
N LEU A 2 17.48 33.33 3.99
CA LEU A 2 16.33 33.32 4.91
C LEU A 2 16.77 32.81 6.28
N THR A 3 16.49 33.59 7.32
CA THR A 3 16.81 33.21 8.71
C THR A 3 15.89 32.09 9.24
N ASN A 4 14.64 32.02 8.77
CA ASN A 4 13.68 31.00 9.18
C ASN A 4 12.82 30.54 7.98
N PRO A 5 13.33 29.66 7.12
CA PRO A 5 12.61 29.18 5.96
C PRO A 5 11.36 28.36 6.33
N LEU A 6 11.38 27.63 7.44
CA LEU A 6 10.23 26.86 7.92
C LEU A 6 9.03 27.78 8.21
N SER A 7 9.25 28.87 8.98
CA SER A 7 8.16 29.82 9.29
C SER A 7 7.60 30.48 8.03
N LEU A 8 8.45 30.84 7.07
CA LEU A 8 8.00 31.40 5.80
C LEU A 8 7.04 30.43 5.08
N LEU A 9 7.42 29.17 4.97
CA LEU A 9 6.61 28.14 4.31
C LEU A 9 5.30 27.87 5.04
N GLN A 10 5.33 27.83 6.38
CA GLN A 10 4.13 27.69 7.20
C GLN A 10 3.16 28.86 7.00
N ASN A 11 3.68 30.08 6.91
CA ASN A 11 2.87 31.28 6.64
C ASN A 11 2.25 31.22 5.24
N ILE A 12 3.04 30.88 4.20
CA ILE A 12 2.52 30.71 2.84
C ILE A 12 1.41 29.68 2.81
N ASN A 13 1.63 28.52 3.44
CA ASN A 13 0.64 27.44 3.48
C ASN A 13 -0.63 27.87 4.25
N SER A 14 -0.48 28.61 5.34
CA SER A 14 -1.61 29.10 6.14
C SER A 14 -2.45 30.13 5.37
N VAL A 15 -1.80 31.07 4.67
CA VAL A 15 -2.50 32.07 3.83
C VAL A 15 -3.19 31.39 2.66
N ALA A 16 -2.53 30.44 1.98
CA ALA A 16 -3.13 29.68 0.90
C ALA A 16 -4.37 28.89 1.37
N ALA A 17 -4.28 28.26 2.53
CA ALA A 17 -5.40 27.54 3.15
C ALA A 17 -6.56 28.48 3.51
N TRP A 18 -6.26 29.67 4.08
CA TRP A 18 -7.27 30.67 4.40
C TRP A 18 -7.99 31.21 3.17
N MET A 19 -7.26 31.35 2.04
CA MET A 19 -7.82 31.79 0.76
C MET A 19 -8.41 30.65 -0.08
N ASP A 20 -8.37 29.41 0.41
CA ASP A 20 -8.72 28.18 -0.33
C ASP A 20 -7.99 28.03 -1.69
N LEU A 21 -6.71 28.40 -1.70
CA LEU A 21 -5.87 28.35 -2.89
C LEU A 21 -4.92 27.15 -2.84
N SER A 22 -4.73 26.51 -3.99
CA SER A 22 -3.67 25.54 -4.22
C SER A 22 -2.55 26.23 -5.01
N ILE A 23 -1.46 26.59 -4.33
CA ILE A 23 -0.33 27.31 -4.92
C ILE A 23 0.78 26.31 -5.20
N GLN A 24 1.31 26.32 -6.44
CA GLN A 24 2.51 25.58 -6.77
C GLN A 24 3.75 26.35 -6.33
N LEU A 25 4.69 25.63 -5.72
CA LEU A 25 5.91 26.20 -5.14
C LEU A 25 7.11 25.46 -5.74
N LEU A 26 8.06 26.22 -6.25
CA LEU A 26 9.38 25.74 -6.62
C LEU A 26 10.39 26.24 -5.60
N PHE A 27 11.16 25.35 -5.04
CA PHE A 27 12.26 25.63 -4.14
C PHE A 27 13.57 25.15 -4.74
N GLU A 28 14.61 25.94 -4.58
CA GLU A 28 15.97 25.56 -4.87
C GLU A 28 16.86 26.07 -3.74
N VAL A 29 17.66 25.18 -3.17
CA VAL A 29 18.58 25.51 -2.08
C VAL A 29 19.91 24.78 -2.26
N PRO A 30 21.04 25.36 -1.80
CA PRO A 30 22.32 24.65 -1.74
C PRO A 30 22.18 23.34 -0.94
N CYS A 31 22.76 22.26 -1.47
CA CYS A 31 22.76 20.95 -0.87
C CYS A 31 24.15 20.61 -0.33
N VAL A 32 24.26 20.34 0.97
CA VAL A 32 25.53 20.06 1.62
C VAL A 32 25.87 18.57 1.70
N ASP A 33 25.09 17.69 1.06
CA ASP A 33 25.35 16.24 1.07
C ASP A 33 26.76 15.92 0.54
N ARG A 34 27.15 16.53 -0.59
CA ARG A 34 28.51 16.37 -1.16
C ARG A 34 29.58 17.04 -0.34
N ALA A 35 29.31 18.21 0.23
CA ALA A 35 30.24 18.89 1.11
C ALA A 35 30.61 18.01 2.31
N ILE A 36 29.60 17.36 2.90
CA ILE A 36 29.80 16.40 4.01
C ILE A 36 30.54 15.17 3.52
N GLN A 37 30.13 14.58 2.39
CA GLN A 37 30.74 13.37 1.83
C GLN A 37 32.23 13.56 1.53
N TYR A 38 32.63 14.72 1.02
CA TYR A 38 34.02 15.01 0.61
C TYR A 38 34.81 15.81 1.64
N GLY A 39 34.24 16.12 2.80
CA GLY A 39 34.94 16.88 3.86
C GLY A 39 35.22 18.35 3.47
N ARG A 40 34.40 18.95 2.63
CA ARG A 40 34.58 20.34 2.16
C ARG A 40 34.10 21.33 3.22
N LEU A 41 34.99 21.70 4.17
CA LEU A 41 34.63 22.61 5.24
C LEU A 41 34.39 24.05 4.79
N GLY A 42 34.99 24.46 3.67
CA GLY A 42 34.83 25.83 3.12
C GLY A 42 33.40 26.17 2.75
N ASP A 43 32.59 25.18 2.40
CA ASP A 43 31.18 25.37 2.02
C ASP A 43 30.33 25.89 3.18
N PHE A 44 30.76 25.66 4.43
CA PHE A 44 30.06 26.12 5.63
C PHE A 44 30.45 27.55 6.08
N TYR A 45 31.41 28.16 5.43
CA TYR A 45 31.83 29.56 5.69
C TYR A 45 31.05 30.57 4.83
N TYR A 46 30.17 30.08 3.95
CA TYR A 46 29.35 30.90 3.09
C TYR A 46 28.11 31.44 3.81
N GLU A 47 27.55 32.56 3.33
CA GLU A 47 26.51 33.37 4.00
C GLU A 47 25.12 32.72 4.07
N HIS A 48 25.03 31.42 4.27
CA HIS A 48 23.73 30.74 4.38
C HIS A 48 23.38 30.47 5.84
N TYR A 49 22.32 31.06 6.34
CA TYR A 49 21.80 30.80 7.69
C TYR A 49 21.30 29.37 7.88
N SER A 50 20.84 28.76 6.81
CA SER A 50 20.34 27.38 6.83
C SER A 50 21.09 26.55 5.81
N GLN A 51 21.64 25.43 6.27
CA GLN A 51 22.31 24.43 5.46
C GLN A 51 21.40 23.21 5.33
N PHE A 52 21.23 22.70 4.12
CA PHE A 52 20.31 21.60 3.86
C PHE A 52 21.05 20.39 3.28
N THR A 53 20.86 19.24 3.92
CA THR A 53 20.95 17.95 3.26
C THR A 53 19.64 17.68 2.55
N THR A 54 19.60 16.77 1.57
CA THR A 54 18.36 16.30 0.91
C THR A 54 17.33 15.87 1.96
N GLN A 55 17.77 15.14 2.99
CA GLN A 55 16.89 14.66 4.05
C GLN A 55 16.33 15.80 4.92
N SER A 56 17.17 16.75 5.34
CA SER A 56 16.71 17.86 6.18
C SER A 56 15.79 18.80 5.44
N PHE A 57 16.03 19.01 4.14
CA PHE A 57 15.16 19.78 3.26
C PHE A 57 13.78 19.14 3.11
N THR A 58 13.73 17.84 2.81
CA THR A 58 12.47 17.08 2.75
C THR A 58 11.70 17.14 4.07
N ARG A 59 12.41 16.99 5.20
CA ARG A 59 11.81 17.11 6.54
C ARG A 59 11.22 18.49 6.80
N MET A 60 11.90 19.54 6.36
CA MET A 60 11.39 20.92 6.48
C MET A 60 10.10 21.10 5.69
N LEU A 61 10.04 20.63 4.44
CA LEU A 61 8.83 20.70 3.61
C LEU A 61 7.67 19.94 4.26
N THR A 62 7.94 18.75 4.81
CA THR A 62 6.93 17.97 5.55
C THR A 62 6.41 18.74 6.77
N ARG A 63 7.30 19.35 7.56
CA ARG A 63 6.92 20.15 8.74
C ARG A 63 6.16 21.43 8.37
N ALA A 64 6.41 21.99 7.20
CA ALA A 64 5.66 23.12 6.67
C ALA A 64 4.28 22.71 6.13
N GLN A 65 3.97 21.42 6.11
CA GLN A 65 2.71 20.87 5.58
C GLN A 65 2.48 21.21 4.10
N VAL A 66 3.54 21.39 3.33
CA VAL A 66 3.45 21.51 1.87
C VAL A 66 3.55 20.10 1.25
N HIS A 67 2.78 19.87 0.20
CA HIS A 67 2.76 18.59 -0.49
C HIS A 67 3.90 18.54 -1.51
N LEU A 68 4.90 17.68 -1.26
CA LEU A 68 6.01 17.45 -2.17
C LEU A 68 5.53 16.65 -3.39
N LEU A 69 5.73 17.22 -4.59
CA LEU A 69 5.40 16.58 -5.87
C LEU A 69 6.62 15.89 -6.48
N THR A 70 7.75 16.61 -6.52
CA THR A 70 8.99 16.10 -7.10
C THR A 70 10.18 16.66 -6.32
N LEU A 71 11.20 15.86 -6.13
CA LEU A 71 12.50 16.24 -5.57
C LEU A 71 13.59 15.85 -6.57
N GLY A 72 14.54 16.72 -6.79
CA GLY A 72 15.69 16.46 -7.65
C GLY A 72 16.92 17.22 -7.23
N HIS A 73 18.02 16.96 -7.93
CA HIS A 73 19.31 17.63 -7.73
C HIS A 73 19.76 18.30 -9.01
N GLY A 74 20.40 19.44 -8.85
CA GLY A 74 21.08 20.17 -9.93
C GLY A 74 22.57 20.36 -9.64
N TYR A 75 23.32 20.82 -10.65
CA TYR A 75 24.74 21.12 -10.53
C TYR A 75 25.56 20.00 -9.88
N ASP A 76 25.42 18.80 -10.41
CA ASP A 76 26.07 17.60 -9.85
C ASP A 76 25.82 17.34 -8.36
N GLY A 77 24.64 17.69 -7.85
CA GLY A 77 24.23 17.47 -6.47
C GLY A 77 24.60 18.59 -5.51
N GLU A 78 25.10 19.73 -6.01
CA GLU A 78 25.39 20.93 -5.19
C GLU A 78 24.11 21.69 -4.81
N VAL A 79 23.02 21.42 -5.49
CA VAL A 79 21.70 22.04 -5.27
C VAL A 79 20.65 20.94 -5.16
N VAL A 80 19.74 21.08 -4.22
CA VAL A 80 18.50 20.30 -4.16
C VAL A 80 17.32 21.21 -4.47
N TYR A 81 16.44 20.75 -5.35
CA TYR A 81 15.21 21.47 -5.69
C TYR A 81 13.98 20.61 -5.44
N ALA A 82 12.85 21.27 -5.17
CA ALA A 82 11.59 20.62 -4.95
C ALA A 82 10.46 21.38 -5.64
N PHE A 83 9.63 20.64 -6.38
CA PHE A 83 8.29 21.09 -6.75
C PHE A 83 7.32 20.63 -5.69
N SER A 84 6.53 21.54 -5.19
CA SER A 84 5.57 21.32 -4.12
C SER A 84 4.29 22.09 -4.37
N ARG A 85 3.25 21.81 -3.60
CA ARG A 85 2.03 22.62 -3.58
C ARG A 85 1.55 22.83 -2.15
N THR A 86 0.85 23.94 -1.90
CA THR A 86 0.16 24.16 -0.63
C THR A 86 -1.01 23.18 -0.52
N GLN A 87 -1.36 22.81 0.71
CA GLN A 87 -2.56 22.02 0.96
C GLN A 87 -3.76 22.97 1.05
N ASN A 88 -4.77 22.74 0.21
CA ASN A 88 -6.04 23.45 0.36
C ASN A 88 -7.00 22.69 1.30
N HIS A 89 -8.07 23.35 1.71
CA HIS A 89 -9.04 22.80 2.65
C HIS A 89 -9.76 21.58 2.06
N ALA A 90 -10.02 21.58 0.76
CA ALA A 90 -10.66 20.45 0.07
C ALA A 90 -9.81 19.18 0.11
N ASP A 91 -8.48 19.27 -0.09
CA ASP A 91 -7.56 18.12 0.03
C ASP A 91 -7.56 17.54 1.46
N GLN A 92 -7.63 18.39 2.49
CA GLN A 92 -7.69 17.96 3.89
C GLN A 92 -9.01 17.28 4.20
N LEU A 93 -10.13 17.85 3.76
CA LEU A 93 -11.46 17.26 3.94
C LEU A 93 -11.59 15.92 3.22
N LEU A 94 -11.06 15.81 2.00
CA LEU A 94 -11.08 14.56 1.25
C LEU A 94 -10.29 13.45 1.98
N ARG A 95 -9.10 13.78 2.51
CA ARG A 95 -8.30 12.83 3.32
C ARG A 95 -9.02 12.43 4.60
N LEU A 96 -9.62 13.38 5.32
CA LEU A 96 -10.39 13.12 6.52
C LEU A 96 -11.60 12.23 6.21
N HIS A 97 -12.35 12.54 5.16
CA HIS A 97 -13.49 11.73 4.71
C HIS A 97 -13.06 10.28 4.39
N SER A 98 -11.97 10.12 3.63
CA SER A 98 -11.44 8.79 3.31
C SER A 98 -11.01 8.02 4.56
N ALA A 99 -10.36 8.69 5.52
CA ALA A 99 -9.95 8.07 6.78
C ALA A 99 -11.16 7.67 7.64
N LEU A 100 -12.19 8.50 7.71
CA LEU A 100 -13.43 8.20 8.44
C LEU A 100 -14.20 7.05 7.79
N LYS A 101 -14.29 7.02 6.45
CA LYS A 101 -14.88 5.91 5.70
C LYS A 101 -14.13 4.60 5.97
N PHE A 102 -12.80 4.63 5.91
CA PHE A 102 -11.97 3.46 6.23
C PHE A 102 -12.18 2.98 7.68
N ARG A 103 -12.20 3.91 8.64
CA ARG A 103 -12.45 3.58 10.06
C ARG A 103 -13.82 2.94 10.26
N ALA A 104 -14.86 3.47 9.63
CA ALA A 104 -16.21 2.90 9.71
C ALA A 104 -16.24 1.48 9.12
N ALA A 105 -15.68 1.29 7.93
CA ALA A 105 -15.57 -0.02 7.30
C ALA A 105 -14.80 -1.02 8.16
N ALA A 106 -13.66 -0.62 8.75
CA ALA A 106 -12.86 -1.46 9.63
C ALA A 106 -13.62 -1.88 10.91
N LYS A 107 -14.50 -1.03 11.43
CA LYS A 107 -15.34 -1.35 12.60
C LYS A 107 -16.42 -2.38 12.27
N GLU A 108 -17.02 -2.31 11.09
CA GLU A 108 -18.13 -3.17 10.67
C GLU A 108 -17.66 -4.48 10.01
N SER A 109 -16.46 -4.47 9.41
CA SER A 109 -15.89 -5.58 8.65
C SER A 109 -15.88 -6.91 9.42
N PRO A 110 -15.46 -6.99 10.70
CA PRO A 110 -15.41 -8.27 11.42
C PRO A 110 -16.77 -8.97 11.47
N GLY A 111 -17.84 -8.23 11.74
CA GLY A 111 -19.19 -8.80 11.79
C GLY A 111 -19.70 -9.27 10.44
N ARG A 112 -19.48 -8.47 9.38
CA ARG A 112 -19.89 -8.84 8.02
C ARG A 112 -19.10 -10.05 7.50
N MET A 113 -17.79 -10.06 7.72
CA MET A 113 -16.91 -11.16 7.33
C MET A 113 -17.29 -12.45 8.08
N ALA A 114 -17.52 -12.38 9.40
CA ALA A 114 -17.94 -13.53 10.19
C ALA A 114 -19.23 -14.14 9.66
N GLY A 115 -20.22 -13.33 9.29
CA GLY A 115 -21.48 -13.83 8.70
C GLY A 115 -21.27 -14.55 7.35
N GLN A 116 -20.41 -14.02 6.48
CA GLN A 116 -20.09 -14.66 5.19
C GLN A 116 -19.32 -15.98 5.39
N LEU A 117 -18.36 -16.02 6.29
CA LEU A 117 -17.58 -17.21 6.60
C LEU A 117 -18.44 -18.30 7.25
N GLU A 118 -19.34 -17.91 8.15
CA GLU A 118 -20.32 -18.84 8.76
C GLU A 118 -21.24 -19.46 7.71
N ALA A 119 -21.73 -18.67 6.78
CA ALA A 119 -22.54 -19.16 5.67
C ALA A 119 -21.78 -20.19 4.80
N LEU A 120 -20.49 -20.01 4.57
CA LEU A 120 -19.65 -21.00 3.86
C LEU A 120 -19.47 -22.29 4.66
N CYS A 121 -19.30 -22.22 5.99
CA CYS A 121 -19.18 -23.41 6.86
C CYS A 121 -20.47 -24.22 6.91
N THR A 122 -21.63 -23.55 6.97
CA THR A 122 -22.94 -24.24 7.15
C THR A 122 -23.51 -24.81 5.86
N SER A 123 -23.07 -24.35 4.70
CA SER A 123 -23.61 -24.69 3.38
C SER A 123 -23.10 -26.01 2.78
N LYS A 124 -22.32 -26.83 3.51
CA LYS A 124 -21.60 -28.00 2.98
C LYS A 124 -20.66 -27.66 1.79
N THR A 125 -20.34 -26.42 1.60
CA THR A 125 -19.44 -25.92 0.57
C THR A 125 -18.01 -26.29 0.91
N ARG A 126 -17.30 -26.93 0.00
CA ARG A 126 -15.86 -27.20 0.17
C ARG A 126 -15.07 -25.96 -0.14
N VAL A 127 -14.36 -25.48 0.84
CA VAL A 127 -13.60 -24.23 0.76
C VAL A 127 -12.10 -24.52 0.86
N ALA A 128 -11.31 -23.93 -0.02
CA ALA A 128 -9.86 -23.85 0.14
C ALA A 128 -9.44 -22.39 0.35
N ILE A 129 -8.38 -22.19 1.11
CA ILE A 129 -7.74 -20.88 1.27
C ILE A 129 -6.42 -20.92 0.53
N TRP A 130 -6.20 -19.96 -0.37
CA TRP A 130 -4.96 -19.90 -1.14
C TRP A 130 -3.97 -18.97 -0.47
N GLY A 131 -2.91 -19.54 0.09
CA GLY A 131 -1.86 -18.92 0.86
C GLY A 131 -1.99 -19.14 2.36
N GLY A 132 -0.89 -19.52 3.01
CA GLY A 132 -0.85 -19.85 4.44
C GLY A 132 0.11 -19.00 5.27
N VAL A 133 0.82 -18.02 4.67
CA VAL A 133 1.84 -17.22 5.38
C VAL A 133 1.61 -15.71 5.17
N GLY A 134 2.25 -14.89 6.00
CA GLY A 134 2.18 -13.44 5.92
C GLY A 134 0.75 -12.91 6.04
N LYS A 135 0.27 -12.13 5.05
CA LYS A 135 -1.09 -11.57 5.06
C LYS A 135 -2.19 -12.63 5.11
N CYS A 136 -1.96 -13.78 4.48
CA CYS A 136 -2.93 -14.87 4.52
C CYS A 136 -3.05 -15.45 5.94
N ALA A 137 -1.93 -15.70 6.62
CA ALA A 137 -1.96 -16.14 8.02
C ALA A 137 -2.64 -15.09 8.93
N ALA A 138 -2.35 -13.79 8.72
CA ALA A 138 -3.03 -12.72 9.45
C ALA A 138 -4.55 -12.74 9.23
N PHE A 139 -5.00 -12.96 7.99
CA PHE A 139 -6.42 -13.09 7.65
C PHE A 139 -7.06 -14.28 8.38
N LEU A 140 -6.43 -15.47 8.32
CA LEU A 140 -6.94 -16.65 8.99
C LEU A 140 -7.09 -16.42 10.51
N ASN A 141 -6.05 -15.89 11.14
CA ASN A 141 -6.07 -15.58 12.58
C ASN A 141 -7.12 -14.52 12.95
N THR A 142 -7.22 -13.43 12.16
CA THR A 142 -8.15 -12.34 12.45
C THR A 142 -9.60 -12.77 12.41
N TYR A 143 -9.96 -13.63 11.45
CA TYR A 143 -11.34 -14.05 11.24
C TYR A 143 -11.64 -15.46 11.78
N GLY A 144 -10.72 -16.08 12.51
CA GLY A 144 -10.90 -17.36 13.15
C GLY A 144 -11.12 -18.53 12.17
N LEU A 145 -10.38 -18.53 11.05
CA LEU A 145 -10.40 -19.64 10.09
C LEU A 145 -9.41 -20.72 10.57
N ASP A 146 -9.84 -21.52 11.50
CA ASP A 146 -9.06 -22.60 12.10
C ASP A 146 -9.08 -23.90 11.27
N ALA A 147 -8.33 -24.88 11.73
CA ALA A 147 -8.19 -26.19 11.05
C ALA A 147 -9.48 -27.03 11.11
N GLU A 148 -10.41 -26.77 12.02
CA GLU A 148 -11.67 -27.47 12.12
C GLU A 148 -12.69 -26.95 11.09
N ARG A 149 -12.78 -25.64 10.96
CA ARG A 149 -13.76 -24.98 10.08
C ARG A 149 -13.27 -24.84 8.65
N PHE A 150 -11.97 -24.59 8.46
CA PHE A 150 -11.33 -24.36 7.16
C PHE A 150 -10.02 -25.16 7.07
N PRO A 151 -10.10 -26.50 6.97
CA PRO A 151 -8.92 -27.37 7.05
C PRO A 151 -7.99 -27.26 5.84
N LEU A 152 -8.48 -26.86 4.67
CA LEU A 152 -7.73 -26.91 3.43
C LEU A 152 -7.09 -25.56 3.12
N VAL A 153 -5.77 -25.49 3.31
CA VAL A 153 -4.94 -24.35 2.92
C VAL A 153 -3.96 -24.82 1.85
N VAL A 154 -3.90 -24.10 0.72
CA VAL A 154 -3.02 -24.44 -0.41
C VAL A 154 -2.11 -23.28 -0.76
N ASP A 155 -0.95 -23.59 -1.32
CA ASP A 155 -0.02 -22.59 -1.89
C ASP A 155 0.63 -23.14 -3.16
N SER A 156 0.95 -22.28 -4.11
CA SER A 156 1.70 -22.66 -5.33
C SER A 156 3.20 -22.80 -5.07
N ASP A 157 3.71 -22.26 -3.99
CA ASP A 157 5.12 -22.39 -3.61
C ASP A 157 5.37 -23.77 -2.96
N ALA A 158 6.08 -24.62 -3.69
CA ALA A 158 6.44 -25.95 -3.21
C ALA A 158 7.26 -25.93 -1.90
N GLY A 159 8.01 -24.86 -1.63
CA GLY A 159 8.79 -24.70 -0.40
C GLY A 159 7.93 -24.50 0.85
N LYS A 160 6.64 -24.20 0.68
CA LYS A 160 5.69 -24.06 1.80
C LYS A 160 4.87 -25.33 2.05
N ALA A 161 4.81 -26.24 1.09
CA ALA A 161 4.08 -27.49 1.26
C ALA A 161 4.66 -28.33 2.42
N GLY A 162 3.79 -28.84 3.28
CA GLY A 162 4.15 -29.56 4.50
C GLY A 162 4.53 -28.67 5.68
N THR A 163 4.51 -27.33 5.52
CA THR A 163 4.60 -26.39 6.64
C THR A 163 3.21 -26.06 7.19
N PHE A 164 3.15 -25.32 8.30
CA PHE A 164 1.87 -25.01 8.96
C PHE A 164 1.58 -23.52 8.96
N VAL A 165 0.31 -23.17 8.88
CA VAL A 165 -0.14 -21.79 9.04
C VAL A 165 0.16 -21.31 10.46
N PRO A 166 0.94 -20.24 10.63
CA PRO A 166 1.21 -19.69 11.96
C PRO A 166 -0.07 -19.25 12.67
N GLY A 167 -0.28 -19.74 13.89
CA GLY A 167 -1.41 -19.36 14.75
C GLY A 167 -2.63 -20.28 14.63
N THR A 168 -3.04 -20.69 13.43
CA THR A 168 -4.24 -21.54 13.23
C THR A 168 -3.93 -23.00 12.94
N GLY A 169 -2.69 -23.34 12.56
CA GLY A 169 -2.15 -24.69 12.57
C GLY A 169 -2.55 -25.60 11.40
N GLN A 170 -3.24 -25.10 10.36
CA GLN A 170 -3.50 -25.89 9.15
C GLN A 170 -2.20 -26.24 8.43
N GLU A 171 -2.09 -27.49 7.96
CA GLU A 171 -1.01 -27.84 7.04
C GLU A 171 -1.21 -27.16 5.68
N ILE A 172 -0.16 -26.53 5.18
CA ILE A 172 -0.17 -25.91 3.84
C ILE A 172 0.13 -27.03 2.83
N GLN A 173 -0.79 -27.27 1.93
CA GLN A 173 -0.64 -28.26 0.87
C GLN A 173 -0.27 -27.59 -0.45
N ASN A 174 0.37 -28.35 -1.35
CA ASN A 174 0.60 -27.85 -2.70
C ASN A 174 -0.74 -27.71 -3.44
N CYS A 175 -0.95 -26.60 -4.16
CA CYS A 175 -2.20 -26.32 -4.85
C CYS A 175 -2.61 -27.41 -5.88
N SER A 176 -1.68 -28.23 -6.35
CA SER A 176 -1.97 -29.37 -7.26
C SER A 176 -2.94 -30.37 -6.67
N ILE A 177 -3.11 -30.44 -5.34
CA ILE A 177 -4.07 -31.32 -4.69
C ILE A 177 -5.51 -31.04 -5.13
N LEU A 178 -5.82 -29.79 -5.49
CA LEU A 178 -7.15 -29.36 -5.94
C LEU A 178 -7.59 -30.05 -7.23
N ARG A 179 -6.68 -30.61 -8.02
CA ARG A 179 -7.00 -31.42 -9.21
C ARG A 179 -7.64 -32.78 -8.84
N HIS A 180 -7.29 -33.30 -7.68
CA HIS A 180 -7.77 -34.60 -7.19
C HIS A 180 -8.86 -34.43 -6.14
N SER A 181 -8.87 -33.30 -5.48
CA SER A 181 -9.86 -32.93 -4.46
C SER A 181 -10.40 -31.53 -4.76
N PRO A 182 -11.25 -31.40 -5.79
CA PRO A 182 -11.77 -30.09 -6.21
C PRO A 182 -12.66 -29.49 -5.13
N VAL A 183 -12.68 -28.16 -5.06
CA VAL A 183 -13.46 -27.37 -4.10
C VAL A 183 -14.47 -26.48 -4.82
N ASP A 184 -15.50 -26.06 -4.09
CA ASP A 184 -16.55 -25.22 -4.63
C ASP A 184 -16.15 -23.72 -4.57
N VAL A 185 -15.32 -23.36 -3.57
CA VAL A 185 -14.88 -21.99 -3.32
C VAL A 185 -13.39 -21.96 -3.00
N ILE A 186 -12.69 -20.99 -3.56
CA ILE A 186 -11.32 -20.62 -3.17
C ILE A 186 -11.34 -19.19 -2.64
N ILE A 187 -10.86 -19.00 -1.40
CA ILE A 187 -10.65 -17.68 -0.81
C ILE A 187 -9.19 -17.29 -1.01
N ILE A 188 -8.94 -16.10 -1.57
CA ILE A 188 -7.60 -15.54 -1.78
C ILE A 188 -7.43 -14.29 -0.89
N PRO A 189 -6.84 -14.40 0.32
CA PRO A 189 -6.64 -13.24 1.20
C PRO A 189 -5.64 -12.22 0.68
N ALA A 190 -4.70 -12.64 -0.18
CA ALA A 190 -3.72 -11.76 -0.81
C ALA A 190 -4.27 -11.18 -2.13
N GLN A 191 -5.19 -10.23 -2.04
CA GLN A 191 -5.96 -9.69 -3.18
C GLN A 191 -5.08 -9.22 -4.34
N TRP A 192 -3.92 -8.65 -4.06
CA TRP A 192 -2.96 -8.17 -5.05
C TRP A 192 -2.32 -9.31 -5.89
N ARG A 193 -2.37 -10.56 -5.39
CA ARG A 193 -1.97 -11.78 -6.09
C ARG A 193 -3.13 -12.46 -6.81
N ALA A 194 -4.37 -12.04 -6.56
CA ALA A 194 -5.56 -12.74 -7.03
C ALA A 194 -5.54 -12.99 -8.55
N LYS A 195 -5.13 -12.00 -9.34
CA LYS A 195 -5.04 -12.14 -10.80
C LYS A 195 -4.13 -13.29 -11.25
N ASP A 196 -2.97 -13.46 -10.62
CA ASP A 196 -2.03 -14.52 -10.98
C ASP A 196 -2.52 -15.87 -10.48
N ILE A 197 -3.07 -15.93 -9.27
CA ILE A 197 -3.66 -17.14 -8.69
C ILE A 197 -4.86 -17.62 -9.53
N VAL A 198 -5.73 -16.72 -9.98
CA VAL A 198 -6.86 -17.08 -10.87
C VAL A 198 -6.39 -17.68 -12.17
N LYS A 199 -5.29 -17.19 -12.76
CA LYS A 199 -4.68 -17.83 -13.94
C LYS A 199 -4.21 -19.25 -13.65
N GLU A 200 -3.61 -19.50 -12.47
CA GLU A 200 -3.20 -20.83 -12.04
C GLU A 200 -4.41 -21.75 -11.87
N ILE A 201 -5.49 -21.28 -11.23
CA ILE A 201 -6.76 -22.00 -11.06
C ILE A 201 -7.33 -22.39 -12.43
N THR A 202 -7.38 -21.45 -13.37
CA THR A 202 -7.85 -21.69 -14.75
C THR A 202 -6.96 -22.70 -15.48
N ALA A 203 -5.64 -22.58 -15.37
CA ALA A 203 -4.70 -23.50 -15.99
C ALA A 203 -4.78 -24.92 -15.41
N MET A 204 -5.24 -25.06 -14.18
CA MET A 204 -5.53 -26.37 -13.57
C MET A 204 -6.87 -26.97 -14.00
N GLY A 205 -7.71 -26.22 -14.71
CA GLY A 205 -9.05 -26.63 -15.13
C GLY A 205 -10.05 -26.75 -13.99
N LEU A 206 -9.88 -25.98 -12.91
CA LEU A 206 -10.77 -26.00 -11.76
C LEU A 206 -12.00 -25.11 -12.03
N ASP A 207 -13.17 -25.68 -11.80
CA ASP A 207 -14.46 -24.96 -11.82
C ASP A 207 -14.87 -24.65 -10.38
N CYS A 208 -14.56 -23.48 -9.91
CA CYS A 208 -14.83 -23.03 -8.54
C CYS A 208 -15.04 -21.52 -8.48
N LYS A 209 -15.79 -21.08 -7.50
CA LYS A 209 -15.98 -19.67 -7.20
C LYS A 209 -14.73 -19.12 -6.52
N VAL A 210 -14.20 -18.00 -6.97
CA VAL A 210 -13.06 -17.33 -6.33
C VAL A 210 -13.55 -16.10 -5.55
N LEU A 211 -13.23 -16.07 -4.27
CA LEU A 211 -13.54 -14.95 -3.38
C LEU A 211 -12.26 -14.25 -2.94
N ILE A 212 -12.31 -12.93 -2.90
CA ILE A 212 -11.25 -12.06 -2.35
C ILE A 212 -11.85 -11.14 -1.28
N GLU A 213 -11.02 -10.67 -0.35
CA GLU A 213 -11.45 -9.62 0.56
C GLU A 213 -11.37 -8.27 -0.15
N HIS A 214 -12.45 -7.49 -0.11
CA HIS A 214 -12.51 -6.11 -0.57
C HIS A 214 -13.46 -5.29 0.30
N GLU A 215 -13.00 -4.14 0.75
CA GLU A 215 -13.76 -3.25 1.66
C GLU A 215 -14.34 -3.97 2.89
N GLY A 216 -13.59 -4.96 3.41
CA GLY A 216 -13.94 -5.72 4.62
C GLY A 216 -15.05 -6.75 4.45
N VAL A 217 -15.29 -7.23 3.25
CA VAL A 217 -16.19 -8.33 2.92
C VAL A 217 -15.56 -9.25 1.88
N LEU A 218 -16.05 -10.49 1.79
CA LEU A 218 -15.71 -11.37 0.67
C LEU A 218 -16.57 -10.99 -0.54
N VAL A 219 -15.89 -10.76 -1.67
CA VAL A 219 -16.51 -10.46 -2.96
C VAL A 219 -16.09 -11.49 -4.00
N ASP A 220 -16.97 -11.74 -4.96
CA ASP A 220 -16.68 -12.61 -6.09
C ASP A 220 -15.70 -11.94 -7.05
N TYR A 221 -14.57 -12.61 -7.32
CA TYR A 221 -13.54 -12.07 -8.17
C TYR A 221 -14.01 -11.80 -9.60
N GLU A 222 -14.86 -12.64 -10.16
CA GLU A 222 -15.32 -12.48 -11.56
C GLU A 222 -16.54 -11.57 -11.68
N ASN A 223 -17.46 -11.59 -10.71
CA ASN A 223 -18.78 -10.99 -10.85
C ASN A 223 -18.91 -9.65 -10.11
N ASP A 224 -18.19 -9.43 -9.02
CA ASP A 224 -18.30 -8.20 -8.24
C ASP A 224 -17.33 -7.10 -8.70
N ALA A 225 -17.64 -5.86 -8.35
CA ALA A 225 -16.79 -4.71 -8.63
C ALA A 225 -15.63 -4.63 -7.63
N HIS A 226 -14.39 -4.67 -8.11
CA HIS A 226 -13.17 -4.46 -7.34
C HIS A 226 -11.99 -4.08 -8.24
N PRO A 227 -10.89 -3.47 -7.70
CA PRO A 227 -9.79 -2.98 -8.53
C PRO A 227 -8.81 -4.07 -9.01
N TYR A 228 -8.84 -5.28 -8.44
CA TYR A 228 -7.77 -6.28 -8.58
C TYR A 228 -7.78 -7.06 -9.91
N ARG A 229 -8.78 -6.89 -10.78
CA ARG A 229 -8.79 -7.42 -12.15
C ARG A 229 -7.91 -6.63 -13.10
N LYS A 230 -7.80 -5.31 -12.91
CA LYS A 230 -6.92 -4.44 -13.69
C LYS A 230 -5.52 -4.49 -13.08
N ARG A 231 -4.48 -4.62 -13.92
CA ARG A 231 -3.11 -4.35 -13.49
C ARG A 231 -3.08 -2.87 -13.10
N GLN A 232 -2.58 -2.52 -11.91
CA GLN A 232 -2.08 -1.17 -11.71
C GLN A 232 -0.98 -0.99 -12.77
N GLU A 233 -1.16 -0.07 -13.71
CA GLU A 233 -0.07 0.41 -14.53
C GLU A 233 0.89 1.06 -13.55
N ASP A 234 2.00 0.37 -13.27
CA ASP A 234 3.11 0.93 -12.53
C ASP A 234 3.52 2.20 -13.25
N GLY A 235 3.39 3.35 -12.56
CA GLY A 235 3.79 4.67 -13.05
C GLY A 235 5.31 4.82 -13.18
N THR A 236 5.94 3.87 -13.85
CA THR A 236 7.30 3.93 -14.35
C THR A 236 7.23 4.26 -15.83
N THR A 237 7.04 5.55 -16.12
CA THR A 237 7.39 6.09 -17.42
C THR A 237 8.91 5.93 -17.57
N LYS A 238 9.32 4.86 -18.23
CA LYS A 238 10.65 4.76 -18.82
C LYS A 238 10.75 5.87 -19.86
N ASN A 239 11.35 6.99 -19.53
CA ASN A 239 11.96 7.86 -20.52
C ASN A 239 13.19 7.15 -21.08
N SER A 240 12.96 6.32 -22.11
CA SER A 240 13.96 5.94 -23.09
C SER A 240 13.53 6.63 -24.38
N GLN A 241 14.22 7.71 -24.74
CA GLN A 241 14.63 7.99 -26.13
C GLN A 241 15.12 9.43 -26.23
N GLY A 242 16.31 9.53 -26.82
CA GLY A 242 16.82 10.65 -27.56
C GLY A 242 18.19 11.13 -27.13
#